data_562e85c8eb7d27cbd920e75dfcf526d3
#
_entry.id   562e85c8eb7d27cbd920e75dfcf526d3
#
_cell.length_a   1.000
_cell.length_b   1.000
_cell.length_c   1.000
_cell.angle_alpha   90.00
_cell.angle_beta   90.00
_cell.angle_gamma   90.00
#
_symmetry.space_group_name_H-M   'P 1'
#
loop_
_entity.id
_entity.type
_entity.pdbx_description
1 polymer ?
#
loop_
_entity_poly.entity_id
_entity_poly.type
_entity_poly.pdbx_seq_one_letter_code
_entity_poly.pdbx_strand_id
1 'polypeptide(L)'
;MIRFENITKSYGDNRVIADLNFEIAKGEFFVLIGPSGSGKTTTLKMINRLITPSQGDIYLNDKNITDISLRELRLDMGYVLQQIALFPNLTVRENIELIPEMKAWSKADRLEKTKKLLDKAGLPADKYLERYPRDLSGGEQQ
;
A
#
# COMPACT_ATOMS: atom_id res chain seq x y z
N MET A 1 12.15 3.34 -7.70
CA MET A 1 11.98 2.88 -9.09
C MET A 1 11.25 1.55 -9.07
N ILE A 2 10.23 1.38 -9.91
CA ILE A 2 9.49 0.13 -10.10
C ILE A 2 9.52 -0.18 -11.58
N ARG A 3 9.84 -1.43 -11.96
CA ARG A 3 9.91 -1.85 -13.36
C ARG A 3 9.19 -3.18 -13.55
N PHE A 4 8.34 -3.23 -14.58
CA PHE A 4 7.62 -4.41 -15.03
C PHE A 4 8.23 -4.90 -16.33
N GLU A 5 8.58 -6.18 -16.41
CA GLU A 5 9.16 -6.82 -17.58
C GLU A 5 8.33 -8.02 -18.03
N ASN A 6 7.72 -7.90 -19.20
CA ASN A 6 6.96 -8.96 -19.90
C ASN A 6 5.86 -9.58 -19.01
N ILE A 7 5.23 -8.77 -18.18
CA ILE A 7 4.23 -9.23 -17.20
C ILE A 7 2.98 -9.72 -17.90
N THR A 8 2.65 -10.97 -17.67
CA THR A 8 1.38 -11.59 -18.08
C THR A 8 0.67 -12.12 -16.85
N LYS A 9 -0.66 -11.91 -16.78
CA LYS A 9 -1.50 -12.49 -15.74
C LYS A 9 -2.75 -13.11 -16.34
N SER A 10 -2.93 -14.38 -16.07
CA SER A 10 -4.12 -15.15 -16.42
C SER A 10 -4.79 -15.76 -15.19
N TYR A 11 -6.09 -15.93 -15.24
CA TYR A 11 -6.91 -16.68 -14.29
C TYR A 11 -7.65 -17.77 -15.07
N GLY A 12 -7.17 -19.02 -15.00
CA GLY A 12 -7.58 -20.07 -15.90
C GLY A 12 -7.27 -19.64 -17.35
N ASP A 13 -8.26 -19.75 -18.21
CA ASP A 13 -8.16 -19.37 -19.63
C ASP A 13 -8.31 -17.87 -19.89
N ASN A 14 -8.69 -17.10 -18.88
CA ASN A 14 -8.89 -15.66 -19.03
C ASN A 14 -7.58 -14.89 -18.78
N ARG A 15 -7.00 -14.32 -19.84
CA ARG A 15 -5.82 -13.46 -19.78
C ARG A 15 -6.25 -12.02 -19.49
N VAL A 16 -5.93 -11.53 -18.28
CA VAL A 16 -6.28 -10.18 -17.80
C VAL A 16 -5.20 -9.15 -18.15
N ILE A 17 -3.94 -9.56 -18.15
CA ILE A 17 -2.80 -8.73 -18.51
C ILE A 17 -1.93 -9.53 -19.47
N ALA A 18 -1.51 -8.90 -20.56
CA ALA A 18 -0.67 -9.50 -21.59
C ALA A 18 0.53 -8.60 -21.89
N ASP A 19 1.73 -9.13 -21.68
CA ASP A 19 3.01 -8.50 -22.03
C ASP A 19 3.13 -7.04 -21.57
N LEU A 20 2.78 -6.77 -20.30
CA LEU A 20 2.83 -5.43 -19.74
C LEU A 20 4.27 -5.07 -19.39
N ASN A 21 4.75 -4.00 -20.01
CA ASN A 21 6.07 -3.44 -19.81
C ASN A 21 5.99 -1.95 -19.49
N PHE A 22 6.52 -1.51 -18.37
CA PHE A 22 6.69 -0.09 -18.01
C PHE A 22 7.68 0.07 -16.86
N GLU A 23 8.13 1.30 -16.70
CA GLU A 23 8.98 1.71 -15.58
C GLU A 23 8.40 2.96 -14.93
N ILE A 24 8.50 3.04 -13.61
CA ILE A 24 8.15 4.20 -12.80
C ILE A 24 9.42 4.67 -12.11
N ALA A 25 9.88 5.87 -12.44
CA ALA A 25 11.08 6.45 -11.86
C ALA A 25 10.88 6.80 -10.37
N LYS A 26 11.99 6.97 -9.65
CA LYS A 26 11.93 7.42 -8.26
C LYS A 26 11.35 8.84 -8.18
N GLY A 27 10.31 9.01 -7.37
CA GLY A 27 9.61 10.29 -7.18
C GLY A 27 8.59 10.62 -8.26
N GLU A 28 8.38 9.73 -9.22
CA GLU A 28 7.38 9.92 -10.26
C GLU A 28 5.96 9.68 -9.73
N PHE A 29 5.02 10.50 -10.21
CA PHE A 29 3.58 10.30 -10.03
C PHE A 29 3.02 9.59 -11.26
N PHE A 30 2.71 8.30 -11.12
CA PHE A 30 2.25 7.45 -12.19
C PHE A 30 0.77 7.08 -12.03
N VAL A 31 -0.01 7.17 -13.10
CA VAL A 31 -1.45 6.90 -13.08
C VAL A 31 -1.82 5.82 -14.09
N LEU A 32 -2.52 4.78 -13.63
CA LEU A 32 -3.14 3.76 -14.47
C LEU A 32 -4.58 4.14 -14.80
N ILE A 33 -4.87 4.41 -16.06
CA ILE A 33 -6.21 4.76 -16.56
C ILE A 33 -6.73 3.63 -17.44
N GLY A 34 -8.04 3.36 -17.37
CA GLY A 34 -8.69 2.35 -18.19
C GLY A 34 -10.06 1.95 -17.65
N PRO A 35 -10.87 1.22 -18.42
CA PRO A 35 -12.20 0.75 -18.02
C PRO A 35 -12.13 -0.23 -16.84
N SER A 36 -13.28 -0.54 -16.24
CA SER A 36 -13.37 -1.61 -15.26
C SER A 36 -12.95 -2.94 -15.90
N GLY A 37 -12.22 -3.77 -15.15
CA GLY A 37 -11.71 -5.05 -15.65
C GLY A 37 -10.42 -4.97 -16.46
N SER A 38 -9.85 -3.78 -16.75
CA SER A 38 -8.60 -3.64 -17.53
C SER A 38 -7.31 -4.06 -16.79
N GLY A 39 -7.40 -4.66 -15.62
CA GLY A 39 -6.23 -5.16 -14.89
C GLY A 39 -5.54 -4.17 -13.96
N LYS A 40 -5.99 -2.91 -13.82
CA LYS A 40 -5.34 -1.88 -12.96
C LYS A 40 -5.11 -2.36 -11.52
N THR A 41 -6.16 -2.84 -10.88
CA THR A 41 -6.07 -3.36 -9.50
C THR A 41 -5.18 -4.61 -9.42
N THR A 42 -5.21 -5.46 -10.43
CA THR A 42 -4.33 -6.64 -10.53
C THR A 42 -2.87 -6.20 -10.64
N THR A 43 -2.57 -5.19 -11.47
CA THR A 43 -1.24 -4.61 -11.61
C THR A 43 -0.73 -4.06 -10.28
N LEU A 44 -1.52 -3.24 -9.58
CA LEU A 44 -1.16 -2.72 -8.26
C LEU A 44 -0.92 -3.83 -7.22
N LYS A 45 -1.78 -4.87 -7.22
CA LYS A 45 -1.64 -6.00 -6.30
C LYS A 45 -0.43 -6.89 -6.59
N MET A 46 0.11 -6.85 -7.79
CA MET A 46 1.36 -7.56 -8.11
C MET A 46 2.58 -6.89 -7.52
N ILE A 47 2.62 -5.55 -7.41
CA ILE A 47 3.76 -4.81 -6.85
C ILE A 47 4.04 -5.24 -5.40
N ASN A 48 3.00 -5.41 -4.58
CA ASN A 48 3.12 -5.82 -3.18
C ASN A 48 3.00 -7.34 -2.97
N ARG A 49 3.04 -8.12 -4.07
CA ARG A 49 2.93 -9.58 -4.07
C ARG A 49 1.66 -10.09 -3.37
N LEU A 50 0.55 -9.37 -3.45
CA LEU A 50 -0.79 -9.92 -3.13
C LEU A 50 -1.29 -10.83 -4.25
N ILE A 51 -0.82 -10.62 -5.47
CA ILE A 51 -1.05 -11.46 -6.64
C ILE A 51 0.32 -11.73 -7.27
N THR A 52 0.56 -12.97 -7.67
CA THR A 52 1.77 -13.34 -8.43
C THR A 52 1.47 -13.25 -9.92
N PRO A 53 2.34 -12.67 -10.76
CA PRO A 53 2.20 -12.73 -12.20
C PRO A 53 2.26 -14.20 -12.69
N SER A 54 1.67 -14.48 -13.84
CA SER A 54 1.77 -15.80 -14.48
C SER A 54 3.10 -15.95 -15.25
N GLN A 55 3.62 -14.82 -15.77
CA GLN A 55 4.91 -14.73 -16.45
C GLN A 55 5.49 -13.32 -16.25
N GLY A 56 6.81 -13.21 -16.43
CA GLY A 56 7.55 -11.96 -16.33
C GLY A 56 7.98 -11.62 -14.90
N ASP A 57 8.72 -10.54 -14.76
CA ASP A 57 9.37 -10.13 -13.53
C ASP A 57 9.03 -8.69 -13.15
N ILE A 58 8.99 -8.43 -11.85
CA ILE A 58 8.81 -7.08 -11.31
C ILE A 58 10.02 -6.75 -10.45
N TYR A 59 10.57 -5.56 -10.65
CA TYR A 59 11.73 -5.08 -9.93
C TYR A 59 11.38 -3.85 -9.09
N LEU A 60 11.89 -3.81 -7.88
CA LEU A 60 11.87 -2.67 -6.98
C LEU A 60 13.31 -2.23 -6.70
N ASN A 61 13.69 -1.03 -7.15
CA ASN A 61 15.06 -0.52 -7.06
C ASN A 61 16.09 -1.54 -7.57
N ASP A 62 15.89 -2.04 -8.78
CA ASP A 62 16.71 -3.03 -9.51
C ASP A 62 16.80 -4.43 -8.87
N LYS A 63 16.09 -4.67 -7.77
CA LYS A 63 15.99 -5.98 -7.15
C LYS A 63 14.68 -6.65 -7.50
N ASN A 64 14.72 -7.90 -7.98
CA ASN A 64 13.49 -8.66 -8.24
C ASN A 64 12.68 -8.78 -6.95
N ILE A 65 11.40 -8.45 -6.99
CA ILE A 65 10.55 -8.49 -5.78
C ILE A 65 10.42 -9.90 -5.20
N THR A 66 10.66 -10.93 -5.98
CA THR A 66 10.65 -12.34 -5.49
C THR A 66 11.84 -12.64 -4.58
N ASP A 67 12.95 -11.92 -4.73
CA ASP A 67 14.16 -12.06 -3.91
C ASP A 67 14.10 -11.27 -2.60
N ILE A 68 13.06 -10.46 -2.43
CA ILE A 68 12.81 -9.69 -1.21
C ILE A 68 11.85 -10.47 -0.33
N SER A 69 12.11 -10.56 0.97
CA SER A 69 11.14 -11.17 1.89
C SER A 69 9.80 -10.42 1.85
N LEU A 70 8.67 -11.13 1.94
CA LEU A 70 7.34 -10.51 1.93
C LEU A 70 7.18 -9.45 3.03
N ARG A 71 7.78 -9.70 4.20
CA ARG A 71 7.75 -8.77 5.32
C ARG A 71 8.47 -7.46 4.96
N GLU A 72 9.70 -7.56 4.48
CA GLU A 72 10.51 -6.42 4.07
C GLU A 72 9.82 -5.60 2.98
N LEU A 73 9.38 -6.27 1.91
CA LEU A 73 8.69 -5.64 0.78
C LEU A 73 7.47 -4.83 1.23
N ARG A 74 6.61 -5.41 2.08
CA ARG A 74 5.35 -4.77 2.48
C ARG A 74 5.51 -3.72 3.57
N LEU A 75 6.51 -3.84 4.42
CA LEU A 75 6.78 -2.82 5.44
C LEU A 75 7.25 -1.49 4.84
N ASP A 76 7.83 -1.52 3.63
CA ASP A 76 8.31 -0.32 2.95
C ASP A 76 7.33 0.25 1.92
N MET A 77 6.17 -0.39 1.77
CA MET A 77 5.12 0.07 0.85
C MET A 77 3.88 0.54 1.62
N GLY A 78 3.43 1.77 1.33
CA GLY A 78 2.07 2.19 1.67
C GLY A 78 1.08 1.69 0.63
N TYR A 79 0.03 1.00 1.05
CA TYR A 79 -1.03 0.53 0.17
C TYR A 79 -2.39 1.03 0.65
N VAL A 80 -2.99 1.95 -0.10
CA VAL A 80 -4.31 2.51 0.20
C VAL A 80 -5.36 1.68 -0.54
N LEU A 81 -6.28 1.10 0.21
CA LEU A 81 -7.40 0.33 -0.34
C LEU A 81 -8.58 1.25 -0.67
N GLN A 82 -9.39 0.85 -1.66
CA GLN A 82 -10.64 1.54 -1.98
C GLN A 82 -11.66 1.43 -0.83
N GLN A 83 -11.63 0.32 -0.11
CA GLN A 83 -12.44 0.13 1.10
C GLN A 83 -11.63 0.50 2.34
N ILE A 84 -12.31 1.02 3.35
CA ILE A 84 -11.72 1.30 4.65
C ILE A 84 -11.18 -0.01 5.24
N ALA A 85 -9.92 0.01 5.64
CA ALA A 85 -9.20 -1.16 6.16
C ALA A 85 -8.56 -0.90 7.53
N LEU A 86 -9.23 -0.11 8.36
CA LEU A 86 -8.81 0.11 9.75
C LEU A 86 -9.22 -1.08 10.62
N PHE A 87 -8.41 -1.39 11.60
CA PHE A 87 -8.75 -2.36 12.64
C PHE A 87 -9.77 -1.73 13.60
N PRO A 88 -11.00 -2.23 13.66
CA PRO A 88 -12.10 -1.57 14.36
C PRO A 88 -11.96 -1.58 15.88
N ASN A 89 -11.16 -2.48 16.41
CA ASN A 89 -10.85 -2.64 17.84
C ASN A 89 -9.59 -1.90 18.32
N LEU A 90 -8.91 -1.21 17.41
CA LEU A 90 -7.76 -0.36 17.71
C LEU A 90 -8.15 1.11 17.60
N THR A 91 -7.54 1.95 18.43
CA THR A 91 -7.67 3.40 18.33
C THR A 91 -7.03 3.93 17.04
N VAL A 92 -7.28 5.20 16.71
CA VAL A 92 -6.62 5.89 15.59
C VAL A 92 -5.11 5.84 15.73
N ARG A 93 -4.60 6.13 16.94
CA ARG A 93 -3.17 6.04 17.24
C ARG A 93 -2.62 4.65 16.96
N GLU A 94 -3.25 3.62 17.51
CA GLU A 94 -2.82 2.24 17.36
C GLU A 94 -2.85 1.79 15.89
N ASN A 95 -3.87 2.17 15.14
CA ASN A 95 -3.93 1.91 13.69
C ASN A 95 -2.75 2.53 12.92
N ILE A 96 -2.40 3.79 13.22
CA ILE A 96 -1.29 4.50 12.57
C ILE A 96 0.06 3.92 13.01
N GLU A 97 0.20 3.54 14.28
CA GLU A 97 1.43 3.04 14.86
C GLU A 97 1.78 1.60 14.49
N LEU A 98 0.86 0.81 13.89
CA LEU A 98 1.09 -0.61 13.55
C LEU A 98 2.37 -0.84 12.74
N ILE A 99 2.56 -0.14 11.64
CA ILE A 99 3.74 -0.31 10.78
C ILE A 99 5.02 0.18 11.46
N PRO A 100 5.07 1.39 12.07
CA PRO A 100 6.21 1.80 12.87
C PRO A 100 6.57 0.83 14.00
N GLU A 101 5.58 0.22 14.67
CA GLU A 101 5.80 -0.79 15.70
C GLU A 101 6.44 -2.05 15.12
N MET A 102 5.92 -2.54 14.00
CA MET A 102 6.52 -3.69 13.29
C MET A 102 7.95 -3.43 12.81
N LYS A 103 8.32 -2.15 12.63
CA LYS A 103 9.68 -1.67 12.31
C LYS A 103 10.52 -1.40 13.57
N ALA A 104 10.03 -1.74 14.75
CA ALA A 104 10.70 -1.54 16.04
C ALA A 104 11.06 -0.08 16.36
N TRP A 105 10.25 0.88 15.90
CA TRP A 105 10.42 2.29 16.27
C TRP A 105 10.15 2.48 17.77
N SER A 106 10.84 3.43 18.40
CA SER A 106 10.58 3.77 19.79
C SER A 106 9.15 4.30 19.98
N LYS A 107 8.58 4.10 21.15
CA LYS A 107 7.22 4.59 21.47
C LYS A 107 7.12 6.12 21.31
N ALA A 108 8.20 6.84 21.65
CA ALA A 108 8.26 8.30 21.53
C ALA A 108 8.21 8.75 20.05
N ASP A 109 9.02 8.12 19.18
CA ASP A 109 9.07 8.43 17.75
C ASP A 109 7.75 8.11 17.05
N ARG A 110 7.12 6.97 17.42
CA ARG A 110 5.80 6.59 16.90
C ARG A 110 4.76 7.65 17.22
N LEU A 111 4.64 8.04 18.47
CA LEU A 111 3.68 9.04 18.93
C LEU A 111 3.90 10.40 18.25
N GLU A 112 5.15 10.85 18.16
CA GLU A 112 5.50 12.11 17.49
C GLU A 112 5.10 12.07 16.01
N LYS A 113 5.43 10.99 15.32
CA LYS A 113 5.07 10.81 13.91
C LYS A 113 3.58 10.77 13.71
N THR A 114 2.85 10.05 14.57
CA THR A 114 1.38 9.94 14.53
C THR A 114 0.72 11.31 14.66
N LYS A 115 1.14 12.12 15.63
CA LYS A 115 0.64 13.48 15.79
C LYS A 115 0.86 14.33 14.54
N LYS A 116 2.07 14.30 13.98
CA LYS A 116 2.40 15.03 12.73
C LYS A 116 1.57 14.57 11.54
N LEU A 117 1.23 13.29 11.44
CA LEU A 117 0.39 12.76 10.35
C LEU A 117 -1.06 13.19 10.50
N LEU A 118 -1.61 13.12 11.71
CA LEU A 118 -2.97 13.57 12.00
C LEU A 118 -3.13 15.07 11.71
N ASP A 119 -2.21 15.89 12.17
CA ASP A 119 -2.25 17.34 11.93
C ASP A 119 -2.17 17.65 10.42
N LYS A 120 -1.36 16.91 9.64
CA LYS A 120 -1.31 17.04 8.18
C LYS A 120 -2.62 16.63 7.50
N ALA A 121 -3.34 15.68 8.06
CA ALA A 121 -4.65 15.26 7.58
C ALA A 121 -5.78 16.21 8.01
N GLY A 122 -5.48 17.28 8.79
CA GLY A 122 -6.47 18.19 9.32
C GLY A 122 -7.26 17.62 10.50
N LEU A 123 -6.75 16.57 11.14
CA LEU A 123 -7.35 15.89 12.29
C LEU A 123 -6.53 16.23 13.56
N PRO A 124 -6.95 17.21 14.40
CA PRO A 124 -6.20 17.58 15.60
C PRO A 124 -5.90 16.39 16.49
N ALA A 125 -4.61 16.12 16.75
CA ALA A 125 -4.16 14.93 17.44
C ALA A 125 -4.75 14.78 18.84
N ASP A 126 -4.92 15.87 19.59
CA ASP A 126 -5.51 15.91 20.92
C ASP A 126 -6.95 15.36 20.97
N LYS A 127 -7.67 15.45 19.84
CA LYS A 127 -9.05 15.01 19.72
C LYS A 127 -9.20 13.62 19.13
N TYR A 128 -8.24 13.17 18.28
CA TYR A 128 -8.41 11.99 17.44
C TYR A 128 -7.60 10.78 17.90
N LEU A 129 -6.49 10.96 18.60
CA LEU A 129 -5.58 9.86 18.97
C LEU A 129 -6.28 8.65 19.62
N GLU A 130 -7.18 8.91 20.55
CA GLU A 130 -7.81 7.87 21.37
C GLU A 130 -9.22 7.48 20.86
N ARG A 131 -9.66 8.01 19.71
CA ARG A 131 -10.93 7.60 19.09
C ARG A 131 -10.77 6.24 18.41
N TYR A 132 -11.89 5.56 18.27
CA TYR A 132 -11.99 4.33 17.49
C TYR A 132 -12.52 4.63 16.07
N PRO A 133 -12.27 3.76 15.07
CA PRO A 133 -12.81 3.95 13.73
C PRO A 133 -14.31 4.23 13.67
N ARG A 134 -15.11 3.59 14.51
CA ARG A 134 -16.56 3.81 14.60
C ARG A 134 -16.96 5.25 14.97
N ASP A 135 -16.06 5.99 15.59
CA ASP A 135 -16.28 7.38 16.05
C ASP A 135 -15.89 8.40 14.97
N LEU A 136 -15.49 7.92 13.78
CA LEU A 136 -15.03 8.71 12.65
C LEU A 136 -16.02 8.65 11.49
N SER A 137 -16.16 9.76 10.76
CA SER A 137 -16.85 9.76 9.47
C SER A 137 -16.09 8.94 8.42
N GLY A 138 -16.75 8.55 7.33
CA GLY A 138 -16.12 7.77 6.26
C GLY A 138 -14.89 8.46 5.65
N GLY A 139 -14.91 9.78 5.51
CA GLY A 139 -13.75 10.56 5.02
C GLY A 139 -12.58 10.61 6.01
N GLU A 140 -12.87 10.68 7.32
CA GLU A 140 -11.84 10.65 8.37
C GLU A 140 -11.20 9.28 8.53
N GLN A 141 -11.91 8.21 8.14
CA GLN A 141 -11.37 6.84 8.17
C GLN A 141 -10.48 6.54 6.97
N GLN A 142 -10.53 7.30 5.89
CA GLN A 142 -9.78 7.13 4.66
C GLN A 142 -8.51 7.97 4.65
#